data_a5c0c5ae59461b051d2dfae9b21ca7db
#
_entry.id   a5c0c5ae59461b051d2dfae9b21ca7db
#
_cell.length_a   1.000
_cell.length_b   1.000
_cell.length_c   1.000
_cell.angle_alpha   90.00
_cell.angle_beta   90.00
_cell.angle_gamma   90.00
#
_symmetry.space_group_name_H-M   'P 1'
#
loop_
_entity.id
_entity.type
_entity.pdbx_description
1 polymer ?
#
loop_
_entity_poly.entity_id
_entity_poly.type
_entity_poly.pdbx_seq_one_letter_code
_entity_poly.pdbx_strand_id
1 'polypeptide(L)'
;MRPLRDSNRSVDTYRESLRTKQDTEIPCSQTTWNFARATSFLRHNFHVASFSWGAGLTQAAALVLLNASVTFVNVWPTPKIRWANALSVELAACVLVLAVAHRWAGQLSRGVLPALWALLVAGRYLDVTGPGLYGRDFNLYWDSQHLGNVAAMLARATPVWLVVAAAVTVVLVVGVVYMLARLALGAVAKGMDRRGSRLVLASVATAVIALFAAQQLSTRFPTRLAFADPVTPTYFRQTRFVLAMLGPAGVAPPLAPSPNLQANLDGLGGADVLLIFVESYGAVAYETREIADQLVSGRADLAAAVRETGREVVSAYVESPTVGASSWLAHLSLVSGVEVRDQYAYAALMASDRDSIVTNFSRQGYRTVALMPGMRQPWPEGAFYGFDVIYGRAALEYKGPEFGWWSIPDQYALAKLDALERDRTARAPVFVVFPTSTGHAPFGPVAPYQPDWPKVLTPAAFDEGEVARAQAERPDLTNLRPSYIRAISYEYRMLAGYLRQHPDDDLVMIAIGDHQPPAAVSGPGVPWSVPVHVVGRRGLVIDRLLERGFRSGLEPARPSIGPMHGLTPILLDAFGAKSNGVRS
;
A
#
# COMPACT_ATOMS: atom_id res chain seq x y z
N MET A 1 15.68 13.96 -48.07
CA MET A 1 16.32 13.17 -49.15
C MET A 1 17.39 12.25 -48.56
N ARG A 2 17.20 11.00 -48.75
CA ARG A 2 17.93 9.72 -48.62
C ARG A 2 17.43 8.84 -47.49
N PRO A 3 17.01 7.64 -47.81
CA PRO A 3 16.50 6.64 -46.89
C PRO A 3 17.62 5.73 -46.40
N LEU A 4 17.48 5.23 -45.17
CA LEU A 4 18.32 4.18 -44.65
C LEU A 4 17.65 2.83 -44.86
N ARG A 5 18.41 1.97 -45.51
CA ARG A 5 18.13 0.60 -45.93
C ARG A 5 18.22 -0.39 -44.79
N ASP A 6 17.31 -1.32 -44.81
CA ASP A 6 17.37 -2.76 -44.50
C ASP A 6 18.55 -3.30 -43.69
N SER A 7 18.23 -3.91 -42.54
CA SER A 7 18.99 -5.01 -41.96
C SER A 7 18.09 -6.23 -41.71
N ASN A 8 17.79 -6.93 -42.82
CA ASN A 8 17.21 -8.27 -42.83
C ASN A 8 18.30 -9.22 -43.31
N ARG A 9 19.17 -9.68 -42.40
CA ARG A 9 20.13 -10.76 -42.63
C ARG A 9 20.54 -11.37 -41.30
N SER A 10 19.76 -12.33 -40.78
CA SER A 10 20.26 -13.37 -39.84
C SER A 10 19.23 -14.46 -39.53
N VAL A 11 18.57 -15.03 -40.56
CA VAL A 11 17.68 -16.20 -40.36
C VAL A 11 18.06 -17.39 -41.23
N ASP A 12 19.05 -17.29 -42.12
CA ASP A 12 19.36 -18.36 -43.07
C ASP A 12 20.61 -19.22 -42.78
N THR A 13 21.20 -19.16 -41.59
CA THR A 13 22.43 -19.93 -41.27
C THR A 13 22.20 -21.11 -40.35
N TYR A 14 20.98 -21.54 -40.07
CA TYR A 14 20.70 -22.65 -39.13
C TYR A 14 20.03 -23.89 -39.78
N ARG A 15 20.03 -23.99 -41.09
CA ARG A 15 19.36 -25.10 -41.81
C ARG A 15 20.27 -26.02 -42.62
N GLU A 16 21.59 -25.85 -42.59
CA GLU A 16 22.51 -26.60 -43.46
C GLU A 16 23.54 -27.51 -42.74
N SER A 17 23.41 -27.83 -41.45
CA SER A 17 24.34 -28.68 -40.72
C SER A 17 23.79 -30.07 -40.30
N LEU A 18 22.69 -30.54 -40.89
CA LEU A 18 22.10 -31.87 -40.59
C LEU A 18 21.95 -32.75 -41.83
N ARG A 19 22.92 -32.77 -42.70
CA ARG A 19 23.08 -33.87 -43.71
C ARG A 19 24.54 -34.05 -43.99
N THR A 20 25.16 -35.01 -43.29
CA THR A 20 26.26 -35.87 -43.73
C THR A 20 26.90 -36.54 -42.53
N LYS A 21 26.58 -37.77 -42.30
CA LYS A 21 27.49 -38.85 -41.93
C LYS A 21 26.68 -40.15 -41.77
N GLN A 22 26.58 -40.84 -42.88
CA GLN A 22 26.32 -42.26 -42.95
C GLN A 22 27.67 -42.96 -42.95
N ASP A 23 27.66 -44.18 -42.40
CA ASP A 23 28.58 -45.31 -42.62
C ASP A 23 29.95 -45.30 -41.95
N THR A 24 30.02 -46.06 -40.84
CA THR A 24 31.15 -46.99 -40.58
C THR A 24 30.64 -48.15 -39.74
N GLU A 25 30.58 -49.30 -40.39
CA GLU A 25 30.38 -50.62 -39.78
C GLU A 25 31.60 -51.02 -38.93
N ILE A 26 31.36 -51.60 -37.73
CA ILE A 26 32.35 -52.31 -36.92
C ILE A 26 31.75 -53.68 -36.50
N PRO A 27 32.48 -54.78 -36.55
CA PRO A 27 31.91 -56.09 -36.57
C PRO A 27 31.54 -56.70 -35.23
N CYS A 28 30.56 -57.58 -35.31
CA CYS A 28 29.98 -58.41 -34.25
C CYS A 28 31.03 -59.36 -33.66
N SER A 29 31.35 -59.28 -32.37
CA SER A 29 31.95 -60.39 -31.61
C SER A 29 30.95 -60.89 -30.57
N GLN A 30 30.52 -62.11 -30.73
CA GLN A 30 29.65 -62.86 -29.84
C GLN A 30 30.33 -63.09 -28.48
N THR A 31 29.73 -62.56 -27.42
CA THR A 31 29.93 -63.04 -26.05
C THR A 31 28.54 -63.35 -25.46
N THR A 32 28.22 -64.60 -25.47
CA THR A 32 27.07 -65.21 -24.81
C THR A 32 27.22 -65.05 -23.30
N TRP A 33 26.49 -64.06 -22.70
CA TRP A 33 26.33 -63.98 -21.27
C TRP A 33 25.07 -64.75 -20.86
N ASN A 34 25.27 -65.73 -19.94
CA ASN A 34 24.22 -66.56 -19.36
C ASN A 34 23.18 -65.72 -18.58
N PHE A 35 22.02 -65.44 -19.19
CA PHE A 35 20.89 -64.80 -18.61
C PHE A 35 20.16 -65.58 -17.51
N ALA A 36 20.54 -66.79 -17.21
CA ALA A 36 19.88 -67.69 -16.27
C ALA A 36 20.28 -67.50 -14.81
N ARG A 37 21.35 -66.72 -14.48
CA ARG A 37 21.75 -66.46 -13.09
C ARG A 37 21.35 -65.09 -12.58
N ALA A 38 20.94 -64.14 -13.43
CA ALA A 38 20.51 -62.81 -13.03
C ALA A 38 19.03 -62.77 -12.60
N THR A 39 18.22 -63.72 -13.07
CA THR A 39 16.79 -63.75 -12.76
C THR A 39 16.44 -64.38 -11.40
N SER A 40 17.35 -65.17 -10.81
CA SER A 40 17.15 -65.75 -9.46
C SER A 40 17.53 -64.76 -8.34
N PHE A 41 18.43 -63.80 -8.58
CA PHE A 41 18.83 -62.79 -7.59
C PHE A 41 17.83 -61.67 -7.47
N LEU A 42 17.06 -61.40 -8.52
CA LEU A 42 15.99 -60.39 -8.54
C LEU A 42 14.63 -60.88 -7.98
N ARG A 43 14.45 -62.20 -7.85
CA ARG A 43 13.21 -62.79 -7.29
C ARG A 43 13.16 -62.86 -5.76
N HIS A 44 14.27 -62.68 -5.04
CA HIS A 44 14.32 -62.89 -3.60
C HIS A 44 14.24 -61.61 -2.75
N ASN A 45 14.18 -60.39 -3.36
CA ASN A 45 14.12 -59.14 -2.62
C ASN A 45 13.02 -58.16 -3.06
N PHE A 46 12.15 -58.52 -3.97
CA PHE A 46 10.93 -57.79 -4.21
C PHE A 46 9.74 -58.50 -3.57
N HIS A 47 9.61 -58.38 -2.24
CA HIS A 47 8.28 -58.38 -1.65
C HIS A 47 7.54 -57.19 -2.29
N VAL A 48 6.74 -57.47 -3.32
CA VAL A 48 5.71 -56.54 -3.81
C VAL A 48 4.78 -56.31 -2.62
N ALA A 49 5.13 -55.28 -1.84
CA ALA A 49 4.21 -54.77 -0.82
C ALA A 49 2.90 -54.53 -1.53
N SER A 50 1.85 -55.21 -1.14
CA SER A 50 0.48 -54.95 -1.59
C SER A 50 0.21 -53.46 -1.46
N PHE A 51 0.37 -52.73 -2.57
CA PHE A 51 0.09 -51.30 -2.62
C PHE A 51 -1.43 -51.18 -2.49
N SER A 52 -1.93 -50.83 -1.30
CA SER A 52 -3.34 -50.53 -1.14
C SER A 52 -3.59 -49.21 -1.85
N TRP A 53 -4.10 -49.27 -3.06
CA TRP A 53 -4.38 -48.09 -3.92
C TRP A 53 -5.13 -46.99 -3.15
N GLY A 54 -6.02 -47.33 -2.24
CA GLY A 54 -6.75 -46.40 -1.41
C GLY A 54 -5.84 -45.57 -0.47
N ALA A 55 -4.82 -46.19 0.17
CA ALA A 55 -3.93 -45.48 1.07
C ALA A 55 -2.98 -44.56 0.30
N GLY A 56 -2.52 -44.96 -0.90
CA GLY A 56 -1.69 -44.13 -1.77
C GLY A 56 -2.46 -42.91 -2.30
N LEU A 57 -3.70 -43.10 -2.73
CA LEU A 57 -4.57 -42.01 -3.18
C LEU A 57 -4.87 -41.01 -2.06
N THR A 58 -5.16 -41.50 -0.84
CA THR A 58 -5.41 -40.61 0.33
C THR A 58 -4.18 -39.78 0.66
N GLN A 59 -2.96 -40.37 0.59
CA GLN A 59 -1.72 -39.65 0.85
C GLN A 59 -1.43 -38.60 -0.24
N ALA A 60 -1.65 -38.95 -1.52
CA ALA A 60 -1.50 -38.01 -2.63
C ALA A 60 -2.49 -36.85 -2.52
N ALA A 61 -3.76 -37.12 -2.23
CA ALA A 61 -4.78 -36.09 -2.01
C ALA A 61 -4.43 -35.17 -0.83
N ALA A 62 -3.88 -35.73 0.27
CA ALA A 62 -3.43 -34.97 1.42
C ALA A 62 -2.27 -34.02 1.06
N LEU A 63 -1.30 -34.48 0.29
CA LEU A 63 -0.18 -33.64 -0.18
C LEU A 63 -0.66 -32.53 -1.12
N VAL A 64 -1.57 -32.82 -2.05
CA VAL A 64 -2.19 -31.81 -2.93
C VAL A 64 -2.95 -30.78 -2.12
N LEU A 65 -3.75 -31.19 -1.15
CA LEU A 65 -4.51 -30.27 -0.28
C LEU A 65 -3.58 -29.37 0.51
N LEU A 66 -2.54 -29.92 1.15
CA LEU A 66 -1.56 -29.14 1.89
C LEU A 66 -0.83 -28.15 0.98
N ASN A 67 -0.34 -28.61 -0.19
CA ASN A 67 0.31 -27.71 -1.15
C ASN A 67 -0.61 -26.56 -1.56
N ALA A 68 -1.82 -26.90 -2.01
CA ALA A 68 -2.79 -25.90 -2.46
C ALA A 68 -3.17 -24.88 -1.37
N SER A 69 -3.17 -25.31 -0.08
CA SER A 69 -3.53 -24.45 1.05
C SER A 69 -2.51 -23.35 1.35
N VAL A 70 -1.30 -23.39 0.80
CA VAL A 70 -0.22 -22.39 1.01
C VAL A 70 0.35 -21.80 -0.28
N THR A 71 -0.14 -22.24 -1.47
CA THR A 71 0.38 -21.76 -2.77
C THR A 71 -0.59 -20.88 -3.53
N PHE A 72 -1.77 -20.58 -2.98
CA PHE A 72 -2.72 -19.67 -3.62
C PHE A 72 -2.17 -18.24 -3.75
N VAL A 73 -2.72 -17.50 -4.72
CA VAL A 73 -2.41 -16.10 -4.98
C VAL A 73 -3.67 -15.25 -4.91
N ASN A 74 -3.50 -13.95 -4.74
CA ASN A 74 -4.60 -13.00 -4.71
C ASN A 74 -5.25 -12.82 -6.09
N VAL A 75 -6.55 -12.59 -6.12
CA VAL A 75 -7.26 -12.02 -7.25
C VAL A 75 -7.30 -10.51 -7.02
N TRP A 76 -6.23 -9.88 -7.46
CA TRP A 76 -6.04 -8.45 -7.27
C TRP A 76 -7.18 -7.61 -7.89
N PRO A 77 -7.69 -6.60 -7.24
CA PRO A 77 -7.40 -6.05 -5.91
C PRO A 77 -8.49 -6.43 -4.88
N THR A 78 -8.78 -7.67 -4.70
CA THR A 78 -9.89 -8.14 -3.88
C THR A 78 -9.40 -9.06 -2.74
N PRO A 79 -10.19 -9.33 -1.70
CA PRO A 79 -9.84 -10.35 -0.70
C PRO A 79 -9.93 -11.79 -1.25
N LYS A 80 -10.31 -11.97 -2.53
CA LYS A 80 -10.47 -13.28 -3.16
C LYS A 80 -9.10 -13.89 -3.48
N ILE A 81 -9.05 -15.21 -3.42
CA ILE A 81 -7.86 -15.99 -3.78
C ILE A 81 -8.17 -16.91 -4.95
N ARG A 82 -7.13 -17.25 -5.71
CA ARG A 82 -7.17 -18.28 -6.76
C ARG A 82 -6.03 -19.26 -6.58
N TRP A 83 -6.22 -20.47 -7.04
CA TRP A 83 -5.17 -21.50 -7.03
C TRP A 83 -4.04 -21.13 -8.00
N ALA A 84 -2.81 -21.41 -7.57
CA ALA A 84 -1.63 -21.31 -8.42
C ALA A 84 -0.97 -22.68 -8.56
N ASN A 85 -0.49 -22.99 -9.77
CA ASN A 85 0.28 -24.19 -10.04
C ASN A 85 1.73 -23.99 -9.56
N ALA A 86 1.93 -23.99 -8.26
CA ALA A 86 3.21 -23.75 -7.62
C ALA A 86 3.49 -24.82 -6.56
N LEU A 87 4.76 -25.03 -6.24
CA LEU A 87 5.22 -25.92 -5.18
C LEU A 87 5.55 -25.13 -3.91
N SER A 88 5.16 -25.66 -2.75
CA SER A 88 5.52 -25.08 -1.46
C SER A 88 6.78 -25.73 -0.90
N VAL A 89 7.75 -24.90 -0.55
CA VAL A 89 8.97 -25.32 0.15
C VAL A 89 8.66 -25.67 1.60
N GLU A 90 7.69 -25.01 2.22
CA GLU A 90 7.24 -25.33 3.59
C GLU A 90 6.63 -26.73 3.67
N LEU A 91 5.89 -27.15 2.61
CA LEU A 91 5.39 -28.53 2.55
C LEU A 91 6.55 -29.52 2.47
N ALA A 92 7.54 -29.25 1.62
CA ALA A 92 8.71 -30.12 1.51
C ALA A 92 9.46 -30.20 2.84
N ALA A 93 9.67 -29.07 3.52
CA ALA A 93 10.28 -29.05 4.86
C ALA A 93 9.47 -29.85 5.90
N CYS A 94 8.13 -29.67 5.90
CA CYS A 94 7.23 -30.42 6.79
C CYS A 94 7.29 -31.93 6.54
N VAL A 95 7.33 -32.36 5.27
CA VAL A 95 7.49 -33.76 4.90
C VAL A 95 8.83 -34.32 5.39
N LEU A 96 9.94 -33.57 5.29
CA LEU A 96 11.23 -33.97 5.82
C LEU A 96 11.21 -34.11 7.35
N VAL A 97 10.61 -33.15 8.05
CA VAL A 97 10.45 -33.21 9.52
C VAL A 97 9.69 -34.49 9.91
N LEU A 98 8.57 -34.79 9.25
CA LEU A 98 7.81 -36.01 9.50
C LEU A 98 8.62 -37.29 9.16
N ALA A 99 9.43 -37.27 8.11
CA ALA A 99 10.25 -38.41 7.72
C ALA A 99 11.38 -38.68 8.70
N VAL A 100 12.07 -37.64 9.19
CA VAL A 100 13.16 -37.74 10.17
C VAL A 100 12.59 -38.11 11.54
N ALA A 101 11.54 -37.42 11.96
CA ALA A 101 10.88 -37.65 13.26
C ALA A 101 9.79 -38.73 13.17
N HIS A 102 9.94 -39.75 12.30
CA HIS A 102 8.86 -40.73 12.01
C HIS A 102 8.30 -41.43 13.25
N ARG A 103 9.11 -41.65 14.30
CA ARG A 103 8.66 -42.23 15.58
C ARG A 103 7.65 -41.34 16.31
N TRP A 104 7.70 -40.03 16.09
CA TRP A 104 6.87 -39.00 16.69
C TRP A 104 5.83 -38.43 15.70
N ALA A 105 5.87 -38.89 14.44
CA ALA A 105 5.05 -38.33 13.36
C ALA A 105 3.55 -38.32 13.68
N GLY A 106 3.05 -39.37 14.33
CA GLY A 106 1.66 -39.46 14.76
C GLY A 106 1.27 -38.46 15.85
N GLN A 107 2.20 -38.09 16.74
CA GLN A 107 1.97 -37.07 17.77
C GLN A 107 2.10 -35.65 17.16
N LEU A 108 3.14 -35.41 16.37
CA LEU A 108 3.37 -34.15 15.68
C LEU A 108 2.20 -33.78 14.76
N SER A 109 1.68 -34.76 13.98
CA SER A 109 0.56 -34.54 13.04
C SER A 109 -0.79 -34.31 13.72
N ARG A 110 -0.92 -34.60 15.03
CA ARG A 110 -2.17 -34.38 15.78
C ARG A 110 -2.16 -33.13 16.64
N GLY A 111 -0.98 -32.56 16.92
CA GLY A 111 -0.79 -31.45 17.84
C GLY A 111 -0.20 -30.20 17.16
N VAL A 112 1.11 -30.05 17.24
CA VAL A 112 1.81 -28.81 16.89
C VAL A 112 1.78 -28.50 15.40
N LEU A 113 2.02 -29.49 14.52
CA LEU A 113 2.12 -29.25 13.09
C LEU A 113 0.82 -28.72 12.46
N PRO A 114 -0.40 -29.21 12.79
CA PRO A 114 -1.63 -28.62 12.28
C PRO A 114 -1.83 -27.16 12.69
N ALA A 115 -1.42 -26.78 13.91
CA ALA A 115 -1.51 -25.41 14.38
C ALA A 115 -0.53 -24.51 13.62
N LEU A 116 0.73 -24.94 13.46
CA LEU A 116 1.71 -24.23 12.65
C LEU A 116 1.27 -24.13 11.19
N TRP A 117 0.64 -25.19 10.65
CA TRP A 117 0.12 -25.16 9.29
C TRP A 117 -1.03 -24.15 9.14
N ALA A 118 -1.96 -24.11 10.08
CA ALA A 118 -3.02 -23.11 10.09
C ALA A 118 -2.46 -21.68 10.14
N LEU A 119 -1.40 -21.46 10.92
CA LEU A 119 -0.67 -20.18 10.92
C LEU A 119 -0.05 -19.89 9.55
N LEU A 120 0.62 -20.86 8.91
CA LEU A 120 1.18 -20.66 7.56
C LEU A 120 0.08 -20.27 6.55
N VAL A 121 -1.08 -20.91 6.58
CA VAL A 121 -2.21 -20.57 5.71
C VAL A 121 -2.72 -19.15 5.99
N ALA A 122 -2.87 -18.77 7.27
CA ALA A 122 -3.28 -17.42 7.65
C ALA A 122 -2.24 -16.37 7.21
N GLY A 123 -0.96 -16.63 7.44
CA GLY A 123 0.13 -15.76 6.99
C GLY A 123 0.17 -15.64 5.47
N ARG A 124 0.00 -16.75 4.73
CA ARG A 124 -0.09 -16.70 3.27
C ARG A 124 -1.24 -15.82 2.80
N TYR A 125 -2.40 -15.93 3.44
CA TYR A 125 -3.55 -15.08 3.12
C TYR A 125 -3.21 -13.60 3.32
N LEU A 126 -2.60 -13.23 4.45
CA LEU A 126 -2.18 -11.86 4.72
C LEU A 126 -1.11 -11.36 3.75
N ASP A 127 -0.11 -12.19 3.44
CA ASP A 127 0.97 -11.84 2.51
C ASP A 127 0.47 -11.54 1.09
N VAL A 128 -0.51 -12.30 0.60
CA VAL A 128 -1.01 -12.10 -0.77
C VAL A 128 -2.15 -11.08 -0.85
N THR A 129 -2.91 -10.85 0.22
CA THR A 129 -4.05 -9.92 0.21
C THR A 129 -3.69 -8.54 0.76
N GLY A 130 -2.75 -8.45 1.70
CA GLY A 130 -2.31 -7.20 2.31
C GLY A 130 -1.88 -6.15 1.27
N PRO A 131 -0.91 -6.45 0.39
CA PRO A 131 -0.51 -5.53 -0.68
C PRO A 131 -1.65 -5.12 -1.61
N GLY A 132 -2.60 -6.05 -1.86
CA GLY A 132 -3.77 -5.79 -2.71
C GLY A 132 -4.81 -4.87 -2.08
N LEU A 133 -4.93 -4.86 -0.78
CA LEU A 133 -5.92 -4.06 -0.06
C LEU A 133 -5.34 -2.76 0.49
N TYR A 134 -4.11 -2.82 1.00
CA TYR A 134 -3.47 -1.70 1.71
C TYR A 134 -2.29 -1.08 0.96
N GLY A 135 -1.89 -1.64 -0.20
CA GLY A 135 -0.72 -1.17 -0.96
C GLY A 135 0.63 -1.43 -0.28
N ARG A 136 0.66 -2.08 0.88
CA ARG A 136 1.86 -2.42 1.65
C ARG A 136 1.73 -3.77 2.34
N ASP A 137 2.88 -4.32 2.76
CA ASP A 137 2.90 -5.52 3.59
C ASP A 137 2.21 -5.28 4.94
N PHE A 138 1.55 -6.33 5.44
CA PHE A 138 0.96 -6.32 6.78
C PHE A 138 2.06 -6.25 7.85
N ASN A 139 1.86 -5.42 8.89
CA ASN A 139 2.76 -5.30 10.03
C ASN A 139 2.04 -5.68 11.32
N LEU A 140 2.41 -6.83 11.90
CA LEU A 140 1.71 -7.38 13.07
C LEU A 140 1.70 -6.41 14.27
N TYR A 141 2.81 -5.72 14.54
CA TYR A 141 2.91 -4.82 15.69
C TYR A 141 2.02 -3.59 15.53
N TRP A 142 2.15 -2.88 14.40
CA TRP A 142 1.43 -1.63 14.18
C TRP A 142 -0.03 -1.84 13.79
N ASP A 143 -0.32 -2.79 12.93
CA ASP A 143 -1.69 -3.00 12.46
C ASP A 143 -2.57 -3.57 13.59
N SER A 144 -2.00 -4.33 14.54
CA SER A 144 -2.75 -4.80 15.71
C SER A 144 -3.22 -3.66 16.62
N GLN A 145 -2.47 -2.56 16.71
CA GLN A 145 -2.85 -1.39 17.52
C GLN A 145 -4.07 -0.66 16.94
N HIS A 146 -4.29 -0.76 15.63
CA HIS A 146 -5.44 -0.13 14.96
C HIS A 146 -6.70 -1.00 14.93
N LEU A 147 -6.63 -2.26 15.36
CA LEU A 147 -7.79 -3.19 15.31
C LEU A 147 -9.01 -2.65 16.05
N GLY A 148 -8.83 -1.99 17.19
CA GLY A 148 -9.92 -1.37 17.94
C GLY A 148 -10.61 -0.24 17.18
N ASN A 149 -9.84 0.61 16.51
CA ASN A 149 -10.35 1.71 15.69
C ASN A 149 -11.07 1.19 14.45
N VAL A 150 -10.50 0.17 13.78
CA VAL A 150 -11.12 -0.49 12.61
C VAL A 150 -12.43 -1.16 13.00
N ALA A 151 -12.47 -1.86 14.14
CA ALA A 151 -13.70 -2.49 14.63
C ALA A 151 -14.78 -1.44 14.95
N ALA A 152 -14.41 -0.32 15.60
CA ALA A 152 -15.34 0.77 15.89
C ALA A 152 -15.82 1.48 14.62
N MET A 153 -14.96 1.64 13.61
CA MET A 153 -15.33 2.18 12.30
C MET A 153 -16.34 1.27 11.59
N LEU A 154 -16.07 -0.04 11.56
CA LEU A 154 -16.97 -1.02 10.97
C LEU A 154 -18.33 -1.07 11.68
N ALA A 155 -18.35 -0.99 13.02
CA ALA A 155 -19.59 -0.98 13.81
C ALA A 155 -20.45 0.27 13.55
N ARG A 156 -19.86 1.38 13.10
CA ARG A 156 -20.61 2.58 12.67
C ARG A 156 -21.06 2.50 11.21
N ALA A 157 -20.26 1.87 10.35
CA ALA A 157 -20.56 1.74 8.93
C ALA A 157 -21.56 0.61 8.63
N THR A 158 -21.64 -0.41 9.50
CA THR A 158 -22.46 -1.62 9.31
C THR A 158 -23.18 -2.02 10.60
N PRO A 159 -24.31 -2.76 10.52
CA PRO A 159 -24.96 -3.32 11.70
C PRO A 159 -23.99 -4.21 12.51
N VAL A 160 -23.99 -4.06 13.84
CA VAL A 160 -23.07 -4.76 14.75
C VAL A 160 -23.09 -6.28 14.57
N TRP A 161 -24.28 -6.85 14.28
CA TRP A 161 -24.41 -8.30 14.06
C TRP A 161 -23.58 -8.80 12.86
N LEU A 162 -23.39 -7.96 11.81
CA LEU A 162 -22.52 -8.32 10.67
C LEU A 162 -21.05 -8.36 11.07
N VAL A 163 -20.61 -7.42 11.92
CA VAL A 163 -19.23 -7.41 12.45
C VAL A 163 -18.99 -8.67 13.29
N VAL A 164 -19.95 -9.01 14.17
CA VAL A 164 -19.90 -10.25 14.97
C VAL A 164 -19.91 -11.49 14.07
N ALA A 165 -20.79 -11.54 13.09
CA ALA A 165 -20.86 -12.65 12.13
C ALA A 165 -19.54 -12.82 11.36
N ALA A 166 -18.91 -11.73 10.93
CA ALA A 166 -17.62 -11.77 10.27
C ALA A 166 -16.52 -12.33 11.20
N ALA A 167 -16.46 -11.88 12.45
CA ALA A 167 -15.50 -12.37 13.43
C ALA A 167 -15.69 -13.88 13.69
N VAL A 168 -16.93 -14.33 13.88
CA VAL A 168 -17.27 -15.76 14.05
C VAL A 168 -16.88 -16.56 12.81
N THR A 169 -17.13 -16.03 11.61
CA THR A 169 -16.75 -16.69 10.35
C THR A 169 -15.22 -16.87 10.27
N VAL A 170 -14.43 -15.87 10.64
CA VAL A 170 -12.96 -16.00 10.67
C VAL A 170 -12.51 -17.12 11.61
N VAL A 171 -13.07 -17.19 12.83
CA VAL A 171 -12.77 -18.26 13.81
C VAL A 171 -13.12 -19.64 13.24
N LEU A 172 -14.30 -19.77 12.62
CA LEU A 172 -14.74 -21.03 12.00
C LEU A 172 -13.82 -21.43 10.84
N VAL A 173 -13.44 -20.51 9.97
CA VAL A 173 -12.52 -20.77 8.85
C VAL A 173 -11.17 -21.27 9.38
N VAL A 174 -10.60 -20.62 10.39
CA VAL A 174 -9.34 -21.05 11.01
C VAL A 174 -9.50 -22.45 11.62
N GLY A 175 -10.61 -22.73 12.28
CA GLY A 175 -10.93 -24.07 12.83
C GLY A 175 -11.02 -25.14 11.75
N VAL A 176 -11.67 -24.86 10.62
CA VAL A 176 -11.76 -25.76 9.46
C VAL A 176 -10.38 -26.00 8.86
N VAL A 177 -9.58 -24.95 8.64
CA VAL A 177 -8.20 -25.06 8.13
C VAL A 177 -7.35 -25.95 9.05
N TYR A 178 -7.42 -25.71 10.36
CA TYR A 178 -6.73 -26.55 11.35
C TYR A 178 -7.15 -28.02 11.26
N MET A 179 -8.47 -28.29 11.17
CA MET A 179 -8.98 -29.66 11.10
C MET A 179 -8.56 -30.36 9.80
N LEU A 180 -8.63 -29.66 8.66
CA LEU A 180 -8.18 -30.19 7.37
C LEU A 180 -6.67 -30.45 7.38
N ALA A 181 -5.88 -29.55 7.92
CA ALA A 181 -4.43 -29.74 8.09
C ALA A 181 -4.13 -30.95 8.98
N ARG A 182 -4.84 -31.11 10.09
CA ARG A 182 -4.71 -32.26 11.00
C ARG A 182 -5.01 -33.60 10.31
N LEU A 183 -6.08 -33.66 9.53
CA LEU A 183 -6.44 -34.86 8.77
C LEU A 183 -5.41 -35.17 7.68
N ALA A 184 -4.98 -34.16 6.92
CA ALA A 184 -4.03 -34.33 5.84
C ALA A 184 -2.63 -34.71 6.36
N LEU A 185 -2.12 -34.01 7.38
CA LEU A 185 -0.84 -34.34 8.02
C LEU A 185 -0.89 -35.74 8.65
N GLY A 186 -2.01 -36.12 9.23
CA GLY A 186 -2.24 -37.46 9.76
C GLY A 186 -2.17 -38.55 8.68
N ALA A 187 -2.74 -38.29 7.48
CA ALA A 187 -2.66 -39.20 6.33
C ALA A 187 -1.23 -39.32 5.80
N VAL A 188 -0.51 -38.20 5.71
CA VAL A 188 0.92 -38.21 5.31
C VAL A 188 1.77 -38.98 6.32
N ALA A 189 1.58 -38.75 7.62
CA ALA A 189 2.30 -39.44 8.70
C ALA A 189 2.07 -40.96 8.66
N LYS A 190 0.81 -41.42 8.51
CA LYS A 190 0.49 -42.85 8.35
C LYS A 190 1.16 -43.48 7.14
N GLY A 191 1.24 -42.73 6.02
CA GLY A 191 1.95 -43.22 4.82
C GLY A 191 3.46 -43.40 5.05
N MET A 192 4.05 -42.71 6.01
CA MET A 192 5.47 -42.82 6.37
C MET A 192 5.82 -44.01 7.28
N ASP A 193 4.85 -44.74 7.79
CA ASP A 193 5.10 -45.97 8.55
C ASP A 193 5.83 -47.01 7.68
N ARG A 194 5.60 -47.00 6.36
CA ARG A 194 6.28 -47.84 5.40
C ARG A 194 7.64 -47.22 5.02
N ARG A 195 8.74 -47.94 5.25
CA ARG A 195 10.12 -47.45 4.96
C ARG A 195 10.28 -46.96 3.52
N GLY A 196 9.73 -47.70 2.54
CA GLY A 196 9.80 -47.34 1.12
C GLY A 196 9.14 -46.01 0.81
N SER A 197 7.88 -45.83 1.25
CA SER A 197 7.13 -44.59 1.05
C SER A 197 7.81 -43.40 1.76
N ARG A 198 8.34 -43.61 2.96
CA ARG A 198 9.07 -42.59 3.69
C ARG A 198 10.32 -42.12 2.98
N LEU A 199 11.12 -43.07 2.43
CA LEU A 199 12.33 -42.72 1.66
C LEU A 199 11.98 -41.96 0.37
N VAL A 200 10.96 -42.40 -0.36
CA VAL A 200 10.50 -41.71 -1.59
C VAL A 200 10.06 -40.29 -1.26
N LEU A 201 9.22 -40.10 -0.25
CA LEU A 201 8.74 -38.76 0.14
C LEU A 201 9.90 -37.87 0.60
N ALA A 202 10.83 -38.40 1.40
CA ALA A 202 12.00 -37.65 1.85
C ALA A 202 12.90 -37.26 0.66
N SER A 203 13.13 -38.16 -0.30
CA SER A 203 13.92 -37.87 -1.49
C SER A 203 13.27 -36.81 -2.37
N VAL A 204 11.94 -36.89 -2.60
CA VAL A 204 11.20 -35.88 -3.36
C VAL A 204 11.23 -34.52 -2.63
N ALA A 205 11.00 -34.51 -1.33
CA ALA A 205 11.05 -33.28 -0.55
C ALA A 205 12.44 -32.63 -0.56
N THR A 206 13.51 -33.43 -0.44
CA THR A 206 14.90 -32.95 -0.57
C THR A 206 15.15 -32.37 -1.97
N ALA A 207 14.69 -33.04 -3.02
CA ALA A 207 14.84 -32.53 -4.38
C ALA A 207 14.10 -31.22 -4.61
N VAL A 208 12.89 -31.06 -4.06
CA VAL A 208 12.12 -29.81 -4.13
C VAL A 208 12.88 -28.67 -3.44
N ILE A 209 13.42 -28.89 -2.24
CA ILE A 209 14.20 -27.88 -1.52
C ILE A 209 15.50 -27.54 -2.25
N ALA A 210 16.21 -28.55 -2.78
CA ALA A 210 17.44 -28.33 -3.54
C ALA A 210 17.21 -27.54 -4.83
N LEU A 211 16.12 -27.82 -5.56
CA LEU A 211 15.73 -27.07 -6.76
C LEU A 211 15.36 -25.63 -6.43
N PHE A 212 14.61 -25.40 -5.35
CA PHE A 212 14.31 -24.07 -4.89
C PHE A 212 15.57 -23.29 -4.53
N ALA A 213 16.47 -23.88 -3.75
CA ALA A 213 17.74 -23.26 -3.38
C ALA A 213 18.61 -22.95 -4.62
N ALA A 214 18.68 -23.86 -5.59
CA ALA A 214 19.38 -23.64 -6.84
C ALA A 214 18.80 -22.49 -7.65
N GLN A 215 17.47 -22.35 -7.67
CA GLN A 215 16.78 -21.24 -8.34
C GLN A 215 17.06 -19.89 -7.64
N GLN A 216 17.15 -19.86 -6.31
CA GLN A 216 17.50 -18.64 -5.57
C GLN A 216 18.97 -18.23 -5.74
N LEU A 217 19.88 -19.20 -5.89
CA LEU A 217 21.31 -18.95 -6.01
C LEU A 217 21.76 -18.62 -7.45
N SER A 218 20.99 -18.96 -8.46
CA SER A 218 21.38 -18.75 -9.84
C SER A 218 20.19 -18.52 -10.77
N THR A 219 20.20 -17.38 -11.45
CA THR A 219 19.27 -17.07 -12.55
C THR A 219 19.49 -17.94 -13.80
N ARG A 220 20.59 -18.74 -13.85
CA ARG A 220 20.95 -19.60 -14.98
C ARG A 220 20.26 -20.96 -14.98
N PHE A 221 19.54 -21.33 -13.92
CA PHE A 221 18.75 -22.56 -13.86
C PHE A 221 17.25 -22.25 -14.05
N PRO A 222 16.77 -22.04 -15.29
CA PRO A 222 15.35 -21.88 -15.53
C PRO A 222 14.67 -23.23 -15.31
N THR A 223 14.15 -23.47 -14.12
CA THR A 223 13.26 -24.61 -13.90
C THR A 223 11.90 -24.27 -14.46
N ARG A 224 11.25 -25.22 -15.14
CA ARG A 224 9.84 -25.10 -15.54
C ARG A 224 8.89 -25.16 -14.34
N LEU A 225 9.44 -25.41 -13.15
CA LEU A 225 8.69 -25.49 -11.90
C LEU A 225 8.57 -24.10 -11.29
N ALA A 226 7.34 -23.67 -11.07
CA ALA A 226 7.04 -22.46 -10.31
C ALA A 226 7.01 -22.81 -8.81
N PHE A 227 7.68 -22.02 -8.00
CA PHE A 227 7.58 -22.08 -6.53
C PHE A 227 6.74 -20.92 -6.02
N ALA A 228 5.95 -21.18 -4.99
CA ALA A 228 5.31 -20.09 -4.24
C ALA A 228 6.33 -19.42 -3.33
N ASP A 229 6.20 -18.11 -3.16
CA ASP A 229 7.03 -17.38 -2.19
C ASP A 229 6.76 -17.92 -0.78
N PRO A 230 7.82 -18.30 -0.04
CA PRO A 230 7.66 -18.84 1.31
C PRO A 230 7.08 -17.81 2.29
N VAL A 231 6.19 -18.24 3.15
CA VAL A 231 5.59 -17.42 4.23
C VAL A 231 6.51 -17.32 5.45
N THR A 232 7.35 -18.33 5.66
CA THR A 232 8.25 -18.41 6.81
C THR A 232 9.17 -17.18 6.97
N PRO A 233 9.76 -16.58 5.90
CA PRO A 233 10.53 -15.35 6.01
C PRO A 233 9.72 -14.17 6.53
N THR A 234 8.44 -14.07 6.18
CA THR A 234 7.55 -13.02 6.69
C THR A 234 7.35 -13.15 8.20
N TYR A 235 7.07 -14.35 8.70
CA TYR A 235 7.00 -14.58 10.15
C TYR A 235 8.31 -14.23 10.85
N PHE A 236 9.45 -14.59 10.27
CA PHE A 236 10.76 -14.24 10.83
C PHE A 236 10.96 -12.72 10.88
N ARG A 237 10.65 -12.00 9.79
CA ARG A 237 10.70 -10.53 9.75
C ARG A 237 9.79 -9.91 10.80
N GLN A 238 8.53 -10.37 10.89
CA GLN A 238 7.54 -9.86 11.86
C GLN A 238 7.96 -10.12 13.31
N THR A 239 8.44 -11.33 13.61
CA THR A 239 8.93 -11.66 14.97
C THR A 239 10.13 -10.81 15.34
N ARG A 240 11.12 -10.70 14.46
CA ARG A 240 12.30 -9.86 14.69
C ARG A 240 11.89 -8.40 14.90
N PHE A 241 10.89 -7.93 14.15
CA PHE A 241 10.33 -6.60 14.30
C PHE A 241 9.71 -6.39 15.68
N VAL A 242 8.78 -7.26 16.07
CA VAL A 242 8.12 -7.18 17.38
C VAL A 242 9.14 -7.20 18.51
N LEU A 243 10.13 -8.09 18.44
CA LEU A 243 11.20 -8.17 19.45
C LEU A 243 12.06 -6.90 19.48
N ALA A 244 12.36 -6.30 18.34
CA ALA A 244 13.09 -5.02 18.28
C ALA A 244 12.28 -3.87 18.89
N MET A 245 10.97 -3.83 18.66
CA MET A 245 10.09 -2.79 19.22
C MET A 245 9.83 -2.96 20.72
N LEU A 246 9.92 -4.19 21.25
CA LEU A 246 9.78 -4.48 22.69
C LEU A 246 11.12 -4.41 23.43
N GLY A 247 12.24 -4.35 22.74
CA GLY A 247 13.58 -4.30 23.33
C GLY A 247 13.98 -2.88 23.76
N PRO A 248 14.95 -2.75 24.69
CA PRO A 248 15.39 -1.46 25.23
C PRO A 248 16.17 -0.58 24.23
N ALA A 249 16.49 -1.09 23.06
CA ALA A 249 17.15 -0.35 21.98
C ALA A 249 16.52 -0.79 20.66
N GLY A 250 15.45 -0.12 20.26
CA GLY A 250 14.94 -0.25 18.91
C GLY A 250 16.04 0.12 17.91
N VAL A 251 16.64 -0.89 17.25
CA VAL A 251 17.59 -0.64 16.15
C VAL A 251 16.77 -0.26 14.92
N ALA A 252 16.35 1.01 14.89
CA ALA A 252 15.80 1.58 13.66
C ALA A 252 16.92 1.63 12.60
N PRO A 253 16.65 1.28 11.34
CA PRO A 253 17.61 1.52 10.27
C PRO A 253 17.96 3.02 10.24
N PRO A 254 19.20 3.37 9.89
CA PRO A 254 19.59 4.77 9.83
C PRO A 254 18.70 5.51 8.82
N LEU A 255 18.08 6.58 9.27
CA LEU A 255 17.31 7.48 8.41
C LEU A 255 18.23 8.16 7.40
N ALA A 256 17.73 8.36 6.19
CA ALA A 256 18.41 9.22 5.22
C ALA A 256 18.71 10.60 5.85
N PRO A 257 19.78 11.28 5.44
CA PRO A 257 20.06 12.64 5.90
C PRO A 257 18.90 13.57 5.53
N SER A 258 18.58 14.51 6.41
CA SER A 258 17.60 15.56 6.11
C SER A 258 18.15 16.50 5.04
N PRO A 259 17.32 16.98 4.10
CA PRO A 259 17.71 18.06 3.23
C PRO A 259 17.92 19.34 4.06
N ASN A 260 18.55 20.35 3.45
CA ASN A 260 18.60 21.67 4.06
C ASN A 260 17.18 22.28 4.02
N LEU A 261 16.56 22.44 5.18
CA LEU A 261 15.24 23.05 5.34
C LEU A 261 15.32 24.52 5.79
N GLN A 262 16.51 25.08 5.92
CA GLN A 262 16.71 26.49 6.27
C GLN A 262 16.67 27.35 5.00
N ALA A 263 15.54 27.99 4.77
CA ALA A 263 15.32 28.89 3.66
C ALA A 263 14.64 30.16 4.16
N ASN A 264 14.99 31.32 3.56
CA ASN A 264 14.14 32.49 3.74
C ASN A 264 12.85 32.30 2.93
N LEU A 265 11.79 32.97 3.32
CA LEU A 265 10.47 32.87 2.68
C LEU A 265 10.07 34.23 2.03
N ASP A 266 11.06 35.03 1.64
CA ASP A 266 10.85 36.39 1.11
C ASP A 266 9.99 36.38 -0.17
N GLY A 267 10.06 35.31 -0.98
CA GLY A 267 9.21 35.15 -2.17
C GLY A 267 7.70 35.06 -1.86
N LEU A 268 7.37 34.63 -0.65
CA LEU A 268 5.98 34.64 -0.16
C LEU A 268 5.49 36.03 0.26
N GLY A 269 6.41 36.92 0.65
CA GLY A 269 6.07 38.30 1.05
C GLY A 269 5.04 38.39 2.17
N GLY A 270 4.97 37.42 3.07
CA GLY A 270 3.99 37.36 4.16
C GLY A 270 2.61 36.79 3.76
N ALA A 271 2.47 36.17 2.60
CA ALA A 271 1.24 35.46 2.23
C ALA A 271 0.96 34.30 3.19
N ASP A 272 -0.31 34.04 3.49
CA ASP A 272 -0.73 32.82 4.16
C ASP A 272 -0.43 31.60 3.28
N VAL A 273 -0.04 30.48 3.90
CA VAL A 273 0.26 29.25 3.17
C VAL A 273 -0.57 28.10 3.74
N LEU A 274 -1.39 27.49 2.89
CA LEU A 274 -2.17 26.31 3.22
C LEU A 274 -1.61 25.10 2.48
N LEU A 275 -1.02 24.16 3.20
CA LEU A 275 -0.61 22.84 2.69
C LEU A 275 -1.75 21.85 3.00
N ILE A 276 -2.54 21.54 1.99
CA ILE A 276 -3.71 20.67 2.07
C ILE A 276 -3.36 19.32 1.47
N PHE A 277 -3.32 18.30 2.31
CA PHE A 277 -3.27 16.92 1.84
C PHE A 277 -4.69 16.46 1.52
N VAL A 278 -4.98 16.30 0.25
CA VAL A 278 -6.28 15.78 -0.19
C VAL A 278 -6.22 14.26 -0.10
N GLU A 279 -6.96 13.71 0.83
CA GLU A 279 -6.99 12.28 1.16
C GLU A 279 -7.35 11.43 -0.07
N SER A 280 -6.54 10.42 -0.34
CA SER A 280 -6.71 9.46 -1.44
C SER A 280 -6.73 10.09 -2.85
N TYR A 281 -6.20 11.28 -3.04
CA TYR A 281 -6.18 12.00 -4.32
C TYR A 281 -4.99 11.56 -5.17
N GLY A 282 -5.18 10.49 -5.94
CA GLY A 282 -4.16 9.90 -6.79
C GLY A 282 -4.22 10.28 -8.25
N ALA A 283 -3.20 9.88 -9.02
CA ALA A 283 -3.17 10.06 -10.48
C ALA A 283 -4.36 9.42 -11.19
N VAL A 284 -5.05 8.44 -10.59
CA VAL A 284 -6.29 7.84 -11.13
C VAL A 284 -7.39 8.87 -11.37
N ALA A 285 -7.40 9.99 -10.64
CA ALA A 285 -8.34 11.09 -10.86
C ALA A 285 -8.18 11.76 -12.25
N TYR A 286 -7.06 11.55 -12.91
CA TYR A 286 -6.73 12.07 -14.23
C TYR A 286 -6.55 10.99 -15.29
N GLU A 287 -5.98 9.83 -14.90
CA GLU A 287 -5.50 8.82 -15.84
C GLU A 287 -6.49 7.66 -16.04
N THR A 288 -7.36 7.40 -15.07
CA THR A 288 -8.40 6.37 -15.21
C THR A 288 -9.65 7.00 -15.81
N ARG A 289 -9.91 6.75 -17.09
CA ARG A 289 -10.96 7.40 -17.89
C ARG A 289 -12.32 7.43 -17.19
N GLU A 290 -12.77 6.28 -16.63
CA GLU A 290 -14.07 6.19 -15.96
C GLU A 290 -14.19 7.11 -14.73
N ILE A 291 -13.06 7.46 -14.11
CA ILE A 291 -12.99 8.38 -12.96
C ILE A 291 -12.77 9.81 -13.48
N ALA A 292 -11.78 10.00 -14.34
CA ALA A 292 -11.37 11.29 -14.86
C ALA A 292 -12.50 12.05 -15.55
N ASP A 293 -13.28 11.37 -16.39
CA ASP A 293 -14.40 11.96 -17.14
C ASP A 293 -15.50 12.51 -16.20
N GLN A 294 -15.75 11.84 -15.07
CA GLN A 294 -16.74 12.27 -14.08
C GLN A 294 -16.24 13.40 -13.17
N LEU A 295 -14.93 13.61 -13.10
CA LEU A 295 -14.31 14.68 -12.31
C LEU A 295 -14.03 15.97 -13.13
N VAL A 296 -14.25 15.97 -14.44
CA VAL A 296 -13.98 17.12 -15.34
C VAL A 296 -14.70 18.38 -14.87
N SER A 297 -15.98 18.28 -14.52
CA SER A 297 -16.78 19.46 -14.10
C SER A 297 -16.24 20.08 -12.80
N GLY A 298 -15.86 19.26 -11.82
CA GLY A 298 -15.27 19.75 -10.57
C GLY A 298 -13.91 20.42 -10.80
N ARG A 299 -13.05 19.84 -11.64
CA ARG A 299 -11.78 20.48 -12.01
C ARG A 299 -11.99 21.79 -12.78
N ALA A 300 -12.96 21.83 -13.69
CA ALA A 300 -13.29 23.04 -14.43
C ALA A 300 -13.80 24.17 -13.51
N ASP A 301 -14.61 23.83 -12.49
CA ASP A 301 -15.08 24.79 -11.49
C ASP A 301 -13.92 25.31 -10.62
N LEU A 302 -13.01 24.44 -10.20
CA LEU A 302 -11.80 24.88 -9.47
C LEU A 302 -10.91 25.77 -10.34
N ALA A 303 -10.72 25.41 -11.62
CA ALA A 303 -9.97 26.26 -12.55
C ALA A 303 -10.63 27.61 -12.78
N ALA A 304 -11.96 27.66 -12.81
CA ALA A 304 -12.72 28.92 -12.87
C ALA A 304 -12.50 29.77 -11.61
N ALA A 305 -12.60 29.16 -10.42
CA ALA A 305 -12.36 29.86 -9.14
C ALA A 305 -10.95 30.45 -9.05
N VAL A 306 -9.94 29.72 -9.52
CA VAL A 306 -8.56 30.25 -9.60
C VAL A 306 -8.50 31.52 -10.45
N ARG A 307 -9.08 31.50 -11.66
CA ARG A 307 -9.10 32.67 -12.57
C ARG A 307 -9.94 33.83 -12.03
N GLU A 308 -11.14 33.54 -11.52
CA GLU A 308 -12.07 34.53 -10.97
C GLU A 308 -11.45 35.31 -9.83
N THR A 309 -10.56 34.66 -9.06
CA THR A 309 -9.87 35.28 -7.93
C THR A 309 -8.49 35.86 -8.30
N GLY A 310 -8.18 35.98 -9.61
CA GLY A 310 -6.91 36.55 -10.09
C GLY A 310 -5.66 35.77 -9.67
N ARG A 311 -5.81 34.45 -9.44
CA ARG A 311 -4.71 33.56 -9.10
C ARG A 311 -4.27 32.74 -10.30
N GLU A 312 -3.06 32.23 -10.23
CA GLU A 312 -2.52 31.24 -11.15
C GLU A 312 -2.41 29.89 -10.46
N VAL A 313 -2.37 28.82 -11.23
CA VAL A 313 -2.12 27.47 -10.73
C VAL A 313 -1.10 26.77 -11.60
N VAL A 314 -0.18 26.06 -10.94
CA VAL A 314 0.77 25.14 -11.57
C VAL A 314 0.66 23.77 -10.91
N SER A 315 0.86 22.72 -11.71
CA SER A 315 0.65 21.34 -11.26
C SER A 315 1.77 20.42 -11.72
N ALA A 316 2.03 19.40 -10.91
CA ALA A 316 2.95 18.31 -11.22
C ALA A 316 2.47 17.00 -10.60
N TYR A 317 3.09 15.88 -10.99
CA TYR A 317 3.02 14.63 -10.25
C TYR A 317 4.26 14.46 -9.37
N VAL A 318 4.06 13.92 -8.17
CA VAL A 318 5.12 13.41 -7.29
C VAL A 318 4.82 11.96 -6.91
N GLU A 319 5.85 11.17 -6.56
CA GLU A 319 5.67 9.79 -6.13
C GLU A 319 5.45 9.75 -4.61
N SER A 320 4.28 9.28 -4.19
CA SER A 320 3.97 9.06 -2.78
C SER A 320 4.78 7.87 -2.22
N PRO A 321 5.16 7.89 -0.94
CA PRO A 321 5.81 6.74 -0.30
C PRO A 321 4.85 5.58 -0.01
N THR A 322 3.53 5.77 -0.17
CA THR A 322 2.50 4.79 0.16
C THR A 322 1.36 4.77 -0.86
N VAL A 323 0.54 3.72 -0.86
CA VAL A 323 -0.63 3.54 -1.72
C VAL A 323 -1.79 2.97 -0.89
N GLY A 324 -2.98 3.53 -1.07
CA GLY A 324 -4.24 2.99 -0.55
C GLY A 324 -4.46 3.11 0.94
N ALA A 325 -3.46 3.51 1.70
CA ALA A 325 -3.52 3.69 3.16
C ALA A 325 -2.23 4.32 3.70
N SER A 326 -2.21 4.60 5.01
CA SER A 326 -1.03 5.09 5.74
C SER A 326 -0.63 6.52 5.37
N SER A 327 -1.61 7.40 5.22
CA SER A 327 -1.49 8.82 4.88
C SER A 327 -0.41 9.55 5.71
N TRP A 328 -0.26 9.19 6.99
CA TRP A 328 0.75 9.78 7.88
C TRP A 328 2.20 9.59 7.40
N LEU A 329 2.51 8.50 6.64
CA LEU A 329 3.82 8.30 6.04
C LEU A 329 4.10 9.33 4.93
N ALA A 330 3.08 9.61 4.12
CA ALA A 330 3.14 10.63 3.08
C ALA A 330 3.26 12.03 3.68
N HIS A 331 2.41 12.36 4.67
CA HIS A 331 2.45 13.65 5.37
C HIS A 331 3.83 13.90 5.98
N LEU A 332 4.36 12.92 6.73
CA LEU A 332 5.67 13.05 7.35
C LEU A 332 6.79 13.13 6.33
N SER A 333 6.72 12.36 5.23
CA SER A 333 7.72 12.42 4.16
C SER A 333 7.82 13.82 3.55
N LEU A 334 6.68 14.45 3.23
CA LEU A 334 6.68 15.81 2.71
C LEU A 334 7.15 16.81 3.76
N VAL A 335 6.60 16.76 4.97
CA VAL A 335 6.89 17.78 5.99
C VAL A 335 8.33 17.73 6.48
N SER A 336 8.95 16.55 6.55
CA SER A 336 10.35 16.38 6.97
C SER A 336 11.37 16.46 5.82
N GLY A 337 10.94 16.31 4.57
CA GLY A 337 11.83 16.16 3.42
C GLY A 337 12.65 14.86 3.43
N VAL A 338 12.26 13.87 4.24
CA VAL A 338 12.91 12.55 4.35
C VAL A 338 11.92 11.47 3.93
N GLU A 339 12.36 10.49 3.14
CA GLU A 339 11.49 9.40 2.74
C GLU A 339 11.09 8.51 3.91
N VAL A 340 9.78 8.39 4.13
CA VAL A 340 9.19 7.56 5.20
C VAL A 340 8.25 6.55 4.55
N ARG A 341 8.72 5.32 4.32
CA ARG A 341 7.95 4.26 3.67
C ARG A 341 7.37 3.24 4.63
N ASP A 342 7.85 3.25 5.85
CA ASP A 342 7.45 2.27 6.85
C ASP A 342 7.40 2.88 8.25
N GLN A 343 6.88 2.11 9.16
CA GLN A 343 6.65 2.53 10.52
C GLN A 343 7.93 2.65 11.36
N TYR A 344 9.04 2.00 10.94
CA TYR A 344 10.33 2.19 11.61
C TYR A 344 10.91 3.56 11.32
N ALA A 345 10.94 3.92 10.03
CA ALA A 345 11.38 5.23 9.59
C ALA A 345 10.51 6.33 10.25
N TYR A 346 9.17 6.08 10.33
CA TYR A 346 8.26 6.97 11.05
C TYR A 346 8.66 7.14 12.51
N ALA A 347 8.74 6.04 13.27
CA ALA A 347 9.06 6.10 14.69
C ALA A 347 10.45 6.70 14.97
N ALA A 348 11.45 6.34 14.14
CA ALA A 348 12.80 6.87 14.26
C ALA A 348 12.86 8.39 14.01
N LEU A 349 12.11 8.86 13.00
CA LEU A 349 12.05 10.28 12.66
C LEU A 349 11.33 11.09 13.75
N MET A 350 10.20 10.58 14.23
CA MET A 350 9.42 11.21 15.31
C MET A 350 10.20 11.30 16.64
N ALA A 351 11.14 10.39 16.87
CA ALA A 351 12.03 10.40 18.05
C ALA A 351 13.31 11.24 17.85
N SER A 352 13.47 11.90 16.70
CA SER A 352 14.66 12.71 16.38
C SER A 352 14.39 14.20 16.56
N ASP A 353 15.47 14.97 16.73
CA ASP A 353 15.45 16.45 16.81
C ASP A 353 15.63 17.10 15.41
N ARG A 354 15.18 16.42 14.34
CA ARG A 354 15.34 16.92 12.98
C ARG A 354 14.36 18.05 12.68
N ASP A 355 14.82 19.01 11.90
CA ASP A 355 13.96 20.08 11.39
C ASP A 355 12.86 19.56 10.45
N SER A 356 11.79 20.32 10.37
CA SER A 356 10.67 20.14 9.45
C SER A 356 10.43 21.44 8.66
N ILE A 357 9.62 21.37 7.60
CA ILE A 357 9.17 22.59 6.91
C ILE A 357 8.40 23.52 7.89
N VAL A 358 7.69 22.95 8.85
CA VAL A 358 6.95 23.69 9.89
C VAL A 358 7.90 24.53 10.74
N THR A 359 9.01 23.94 11.22
CA THR A 359 10.02 24.65 12.02
C THR A 359 10.69 25.76 11.22
N ASN A 360 10.85 25.59 9.88
CA ASN A 360 11.34 26.67 9.03
C ASN A 360 10.34 27.84 8.96
N PHE A 361 9.06 27.58 8.72
CA PHE A 361 8.03 28.62 8.71
C PHE A 361 7.95 29.35 10.06
N SER A 362 7.99 28.62 11.18
CA SER A 362 8.00 29.21 12.53
C SER A 362 9.20 30.15 12.71
N ARG A 363 10.42 29.75 12.30
CA ARG A 363 11.62 30.63 12.36
C ARG A 363 11.50 31.88 11.49
N GLN A 364 10.70 31.84 10.44
CA GLN A 364 10.44 32.97 9.54
C GLN A 364 9.23 33.82 10.00
N GLY A 365 8.75 33.61 11.23
CA GLY A 365 7.71 34.43 11.85
C GLY A 365 6.29 34.05 11.47
N TYR A 366 6.05 32.92 10.83
CA TYR A 366 4.73 32.38 10.60
C TYR A 366 4.17 31.73 11.86
N ARG A 367 2.86 31.91 12.09
CA ARG A 367 2.12 31.08 13.02
C ARG A 367 1.82 29.75 12.36
N THR A 368 2.26 28.66 12.98
CA THR A 368 2.17 27.32 12.41
C THR A 368 1.01 26.54 13.02
N VAL A 369 0.15 26.01 12.18
CA VAL A 369 -1.12 25.38 12.55
C VAL A 369 -1.24 23.99 11.95
N ALA A 370 -1.56 23.00 12.79
CA ALA A 370 -2.07 21.72 12.33
C ALA A 370 -3.59 21.69 12.44
N LEU A 371 -4.29 21.59 11.30
CA LEU A 371 -5.74 21.47 11.23
C LEU A 371 -6.12 20.00 11.02
N MET A 372 -6.51 19.29 12.10
CA MET A 372 -6.64 17.83 12.15
C MET A 372 -8.06 17.38 12.52
N PRO A 373 -9.09 17.58 11.67
CA PRO A 373 -10.51 17.29 12.02
C PRO A 373 -10.74 15.81 12.35
N GLY A 374 -9.97 14.92 11.77
CA GLY A 374 -10.02 13.48 12.04
C GLY A 374 -9.39 13.05 13.36
N MET A 375 -8.60 13.89 14.01
CA MET A 375 -7.85 13.51 15.22
C MET A 375 -8.75 13.47 16.45
N ARG A 376 -8.99 12.27 16.97
CA ARG A 376 -9.89 12.00 18.11
C ARG A 376 -9.17 11.82 19.44
N GLN A 377 -7.89 11.50 19.40
CA GLN A 377 -7.05 11.22 20.57
C GLN A 377 -5.88 12.21 20.63
N PRO A 378 -5.32 12.45 21.81
CA PRO A 378 -4.07 13.20 21.93
C PRO A 378 -2.99 12.60 21.01
N TRP A 379 -2.17 13.44 20.41
CA TRP A 379 -1.12 13.07 19.48
C TRP A 379 0.25 13.58 19.99
N PRO A 380 0.84 12.89 20.97
CA PRO A 380 2.11 13.31 21.57
C PRO A 380 3.25 13.38 20.55
N GLU A 381 3.23 12.53 19.52
CA GLU A 381 4.20 12.54 18.43
C GLU A 381 4.13 13.82 17.59
N GLY A 382 3.02 14.55 17.66
CA GLY A 382 2.85 15.85 16.99
C GLY A 382 3.88 16.90 17.43
N ALA A 383 4.50 16.73 18.60
CA ALA A 383 5.59 17.59 19.08
C ALA A 383 6.78 17.65 18.13
N PHE A 384 7.09 16.56 17.40
CA PHE A 384 8.15 16.53 16.39
C PHE A 384 7.98 17.60 15.32
N TYR A 385 6.75 17.88 14.89
CA TYR A 385 6.51 18.80 13.78
C TYR A 385 6.79 20.26 14.14
N GLY A 386 6.69 20.63 15.42
CA GLY A 386 6.93 21.98 15.89
C GLY A 386 5.81 22.97 15.59
N PHE A 387 4.54 22.54 15.54
CA PHE A 387 3.40 23.41 15.39
C PHE A 387 3.16 24.28 16.63
N ASP A 388 2.81 25.55 16.43
CA ASP A 388 2.36 26.44 17.52
C ASP A 388 1.01 26.02 18.09
N VAL A 389 0.14 25.44 17.22
CA VAL A 389 -1.18 24.95 17.64
C VAL A 389 -1.64 23.76 16.81
N ILE A 390 -2.36 22.85 17.46
CA ILE A 390 -2.98 21.68 16.84
C ILE A 390 -4.48 21.72 17.11
N TYR A 391 -5.28 21.92 16.06
CA TYR A 391 -6.74 21.89 16.12
C TYR A 391 -7.25 20.50 15.74
N GLY A 392 -7.37 19.63 16.74
CA GLY A 392 -8.04 18.34 16.60
C GLY A 392 -9.56 18.47 16.77
N ARG A 393 -10.27 17.33 16.70
CA ARG A 393 -11.75 17.28 16.81
C ARG A 393 -12.31 18.08 17.98
N ALA A 394 -11.71 17.97 19.17
CA ALA A 394 -12.21 18.67 20.37
C ALA A 394 -12.07 20.19 20.26
N ALA A 395 -10.94 20.68 19.73
CA ALA A 395 -10.68 22.11 19.56
C ALA A 395 -11.52 22.76 18.45
N LEU A 396 -11.97 21.98 17.47
CA LEU A 396 -12.86 22.44 16.41
C LEU A 396 -14.31 22.62 16.87
N GLU A 397 -14.72 22.04 18.02
CA GLU A 397 -16.04 22.23 18.64
C GLU A 397 -17.23 21.96 17.71
N TYR A 398 -17.09 21.04 16.76
CA TYR A 398 -18.16 20.71 15.82
C TYR A 398 -19.37 20.10 16.52
N LYS A 399 -20.54 20.70 16.32
CA LYS A 399 -21.83 20.30 16.90
C LYS A 399 -22.87 19.91 15.85
N GLY A 400 -22.48 19.89 14.57
CA GLY A 400 -23.35 19.52 13.47
C GLY A 400 -23.55 18.02 13.32
N PRO A 401 -24.30 17.59 12.28
CA PRO A 401 -24.50 16.18 11.97
C PRO A 401 -23.19 15.49 11.58
N GLU A 402 -22.99 14.27 12.09
CA GLU A 402 -21.81 13.49 11.78
C GLU A 402 -21.92 12.81 10.39
N PHE A 403 -20.83 12.86 9.61
CA PHE A 403 -20.71 12.21 8.32
C PHE A 403 -19.54 11.23 8.36
N GLY A 404 -19.82 9.96 8.13
CA GLY A 404 -18.82 8.92 8.16
C GLY A 404 -18.11 8.74 9.50
N TRP A 405 -16.94 8.10 9.43
CA TRP A 405 -16.10 7.84 10.61
C TRP A 405 -15.47 9.12 11.17
N TRP A 406 -15.01 10.01 10.30
CA TRP A 406 -14.30 11.22 10.70
C TRP A 406 -15.20 12.33 11.22
N SER A 407 -16.46 12.30 10.87
CA SER A 407 -17.57 13.09 11.44
C SER A 407 -17.60 14.57 11.10
N ILE A 408 -16.46 15.27 11.08
CA ILE A 408 -16.37 16.72 10.82
C ILE A 408 -16.18 16.94 9.32
N PRO A 409 -17.05 17.68 8.63
CA PRO A 409 -16.83 18.07 7.23
C PRO A 409 -15.57 18.92 7.07
N ASP A 410 -14.79 18.66 5.99
CA ASP A 410 -13.57 19.41 5.71
C ASP A 410 -13.85 20.91 5.46
N GLN A 411 -15.00 21.23 4.86
CA GLN A 411 -15.47 22.61 4.71
C GLN A 411 -15.64 23.32 6.06
N TYR A 412 -16.20 22.62 7.07
CA TYR A 412 -16.32 23.17 8.41
C TYR A 412 -14.94 23.44 9.03
N ALA A 413 -14.01 22.50 8.84
CA ALA A 413 -12.67 22.66 9.37
C ALA A 413 -11.97 23.91 8.82
N LEU A 414 -12.07 24.17 7.50
CA LEU A 414 -11.53 25.39 6.87
C LEU A 414 -12.24 26.66 7.36
N ALA A 415 -13.57 26.67 7.41
CA ALA A 415 -14.32 27.83 7.92
C ALA A 415 -13.97 28.12 9.40
N LYS A 416 -13.77 27.07 10.22
CA LYS A 416 -13.37 27.25 11.62
C LYS A 416 -11.93 27.72 11.75
N LEU A 417 -11.02 27.31 10.85
CA LEU A 417 -9.66 27.84 10.77
C LEU A 417 -9.66 29.36 10.55
N ASP A 418 -10.47 29.85 9.62
CA ASP A 418 -10.58 31.29 9.35
C ASP A 418 -11.01 32.03 10.61
N ALA A 419 -12.09 31.60 11.26
CA ALA A 419 -12.59 32.19 12.49
C ALA A 419 -11.58 32.18 13.66
N LEU A 420 -10.71 31.14 13.73
CA LEU A 420 -9.73 30.99 14.81
C LEU A 420 -8.43 31.77 14.53
N GLU A 421 -7.96 31.81 13.31
CA GLU A 421 -6.61 32.27 12.98
C GLU A 421 -6.58 33.41 11.96
N ARG A 422 -7.48 33.44 10.95
CA ARG A 422 -7.33 34.33 9.80
C ARG A 422 -8.20 35.61 9.88
N ASP A 423 -9.34 35.59 10.56
CA ASP A 423 -10.25 36.73 10.67
C ASP A 423 -9.76 37.84 11.63
N ARG A 424 -8.55 37.71 12.18
CA ARG A 424 -7.94 38.68 13.06
C ARG A 424 -7.22 39.76 12.27
N THR A 425 -7.47 41.03 12.59
CA THR A 425 -6.92 42.18 11.86
C THR A 425 -5.42 42.41 12.04
N ALA A 426 -4.86 42.02 13.19
CA ALA A 426 -3.42 42.14 13.47
C ALA A 426 -2.85 40.75 13.83
N ARG A 427 -2.30 40.04 12.85
CA ARG A 427 -1.77 38.71 13.04
C ARG A 427 -0.52 38.47 12.20
N ALA A 428 0.28 37.51 12.61
CA ALA A 428 1.32 36.93 11.76
C ALA A 428 0.68 36.17 10.59
N PRO A 429 1.37 36.01 9.47
CA PRO A 429 0.95 35.09 8.42
C PRO A 429 0.87 33.67 8.98
N VAL A 430 -0.03 32.86 8.46
CA VAL A 430 -0.21 31.47 8.93
C VAL A 430 0.39 30.47 7.93
N PHE A 431 1.00 29.43 8.47
CA PHE A 431 1.31 28.20 7.74
C PHE A 431 0.47 27.07 8.31
N VAL A 432 -0.42 26.55 7.50
CA VAL A 432 -1.38 25.51 7.90
C VAL A 432 -1.06 24.20 7.21
N VAL A 433 -1.01 23.10 7.96
CA VAL A 433 -1.03 21.74 7.43
C VAL A 433 -2.40 21.13 7.70
N PHE A 434 -3.10 20.79 6.64
CA PHE A 434 -4.48 20.29 6.69
C PHE A 434 -4.63 19.00 5.88
N PRO A 435 -4.65 17.83 6.49
CA PRO A 435 -5.13 16.61 5.85
C PRO A 435 -6.66 16.58 5.86
N THR A 436 -7.27 16.47 4.67
CA THR A 436 -8.72 16.31 4.54
C THR A 436 -9.14 14.91 4.96
N SER A 437 -10.41 14.71 5.21
CA SER A 437 -10.95 13.44 5.71
C SER A 437 -12.04 12.83 4.84
N THR A 438 -12.68 13.63 3.97
CA THR A 438 -13.80 13.18 3.13
C THR A 438 -13.38 12.09 2.13
N GLY A 439 -12.15 12.18 1.62
CA GLY A 439 -11.56 11.20 0.70
C GLY A 439 -11.14 9.87 1.35
N HIS A 440 -11.35 9.67 2.65
CA HIS A 440 -10.97 8.44 3.33
C HIS A 440 -11.94 7.28 3.01
N ALA A 441 -11.38 6.11 2.68
CA ALA A 441 -12.19 4.92 2.43
C ALA A 441 -13.10 4.57 3.64
N PRO A 442 -14.35 4.18 3.42
CA PRO A 442 -15.01 3.79 2.18
C PRO A 442 -15.64 4.96 1.36
N PHE A 443 -15.17 6.19 1.47
CA PHE A 443 -15.55 7.36 0.68
C PHE A 443 -16.99 7.85 0.91
N GLY A 444 -17.48 7.74 2.11
CA GLY A 444 -18.83 8.20 2.43
C GLY A 444 -19.33 7.76 3.81
N PRO A 445 -20.44 8.32 4.25
CA PRO A 445 -21.23 9.36 3.58
C PRO A 445 -20.50 10.71 3.49
N VAL A 446 -20.70 11.42 2.36
CA VAL A 446 -20.12 12.74 2.11
C VAL A 446 -21.08 13.82 2.61
N ALA A 447 -20.55 14.82 3.31
CA ALA A 447 -21.36 15.94 3.77
C ALA A 447 -21.96 16.75 2.59
N PRO A 448 -23.17 17.33 2.70
CA PRO A 448 -23.63 18.32 1.74
C PRO A 448 -22.67 19.52 1.69
N TYR A 449 -22.45 20.07 0.52
CA TYR A 449 -21.68 21.30 0.39
C TYR A 449 -22.55 22.50 0.69
N GLN A 450 -22.12 23.40 1.58
CA GLN A 450 -22.78 24.65 1.89
C GLN A 450 -22.15 25.82 1.12
N PRO A 451 -22.85 26.43 0.15
CA PRO A 451 -22.29 27.54 -0.62
C PRO A 451 -22.14 28.84 0.20
N ASP A 452 -22.96 29.01 1.23
CA ASP A 452 -22.87 30.13 2.19
C ASP A 452 -21.88 29.79 3.31
N TRP A 453 -20.61 30.17 3.15
CA TRP A 453 -19.52 29.83 4.05
C TRP A 453 -19.75 30.32 5.50
N PRO A 454 -20.22 31.54 5.77
CA PRO A 454 -20.60 31.96 7.12
C PRO A 454 -21.61 31.01 7.78
N LYS A 455 -22.56 30.46 7.02
CA LYS A 455 -23.56 29.52 7.52
C LYS A 455 -22.97 28.18 7.97
N VAL A 456 -21.82 27.79 7.41
CA VAL A 456 -21.14 26.50 7.74
C VAL A 456 -20.88 26.36 9.24
N LEU A 457 -20.59 27.45 9.93
CA LEU A 457 -20.30 27.48 11.38
C LEU A 457 -21.56 27.51 12.27
N THR A 458 -22.74 27.58 11.69
CA THR A 458 -24.01 27.63 12.44
C THR A 458 -24.60 26.24 12.65
N PRO A 459 -25.47 26.05 13.68
CA PRO A 459 -26.20 24.79 13.85
C PRO A 459 -27.10 24.41 12.66
N ALA A 460 -27.56 25.42 11.89
CA ALA A 460 -28.40 25.25 10.71
C ALA A 460 -27.59 25.25 9.38
N ALA A 461 -26.36 24.78 9.42
CA ALA A 461 -25.46 24.77 8.27
C ALA A 461 -26.06 24.02 7.06
N PHE A 462 -26.75 22.90 7.31
CA PHE A 462 -27.28 22.04 6.29
C PHE A 462 -28.80 21.86 6.41
N ASP A 463 -29.46 21.65 5.27
CA ASP A 463 -30.88 21.25 5.25
C ASP A 463 -31.03 19.83 5.82
N GLU A 464 -32.06 19.61 6.66
CA GLU A 464 -32.27 18.31 7.31
C GLU A 464 -32.53 17.18 6.31
N GLY A 465 -33.23 17.48 5.21
CA GLY A 465 -33.48 16.50 4.15
C GLY A 465 -32.22 16.14 3.39
N GLU A 466 -31.30 17.10 3.18
CA GLU A 466 -29.98 16.83 2.57
C GLU A 466 -29.10 16.00 3.50
N VAL A 467 -29.09 16.32 4.79
CA VAL A 467 -28.37 15.55 5.81
C VAL A 467 -28.89 14.11 5.85
N ALA A 468 -30.22 13.94 5.91
CA ALA A 468 -30.83 12.60 5.93
C ALA A 468 -30.50 11.78 4.68
N ARG A 469 -30.52 12.40 3.49
CA ARG A 469 -30.11 11.75 2.24
C ARG A 469 -28.64 11.35 2.26
N ALA A 470 -27.75 12.25 2.66
CA ALA A 470 -26.33 11.97 2.75
C ALA A 470 -26.02 10.85 3.75
N GLN A 471 -26.62 10.89 4.95
CA GLN A 471 -26.44 9.86 5.97
C GLN A 471 -27.07 8.51 5.61
N ALA A 472 -28.12 8.49 4.78
CA ALA A 472 -28.74 7.25 4.29
C ALA A 472 -27.90 6.57 3.20
N GLU A 473 -27.00 7.32 2.56
CA GLU A 473 -26.12 6.76 1.55
C GLU A 473 -25.13 5.76 2.16
N ARG A 474 -25.05 4.58 1.55
CA ARG A 474 -24.11 3.53 1.96
C ARG A 474 -23.14 3.27 0.81
N PRO A 475 -21.82 3.35 1.06
CA PRO A 475 -20.84 2.94 0.07
C PRO A 475 -21.04 1.48 -0.33
N ASP A 476 -21.03 1.20 -1.63
CA ASP A 476 -20.99 -0.17 -2.13
C ASP A 476 -19.56 -0.72 -1.98
N LEU A 477 -19.36 -1.58 -0.97
CA LEU A 477 -18.04 -2.17 -0.69
C LEU A 477 -17.54 -3.10 -1.80
N THR A 478 -18.41 -3.47 -2.76
CA THR A 478 -18.02 -4.26 -3.93
C THR A 478 -17.59 -3.37 -5.11
N ASN A 479 -17.97 -2.08 -5.11
CA ASN A 479 -17.59 -1.08 -6.09
C ASN A 479 -17.51 0.32 -5.47
N LEU A 480 -16.34 0.65 -4.96
CA LEU A 480 -16.10 1.93 -4.28
C LEU A 480 -15.90 3.13 -5.22
N ARG A 481 -15.76 2.93 -6.53
CA ARG A 481 -15.48 4.02 -7.50
C ARG A 481 -16.52 5.14 -7.48
N PRO A 482 -17.85 4.89 -7.47
CA PRO A 482 -18.83 5.97 -7.41
C PRO A 482 -18.72 6.81 -6.13
N SER A 483 -18.47 6.17 -4.99
CA SER A 483 -18.29 6.87 -3.71
C SER A 483 -17.01 7.70 -3.70
N TYR A 484 -15.90 7.17 -4.24
CA TYR A 484 -14.65 7.89 -4.44
C TYR A 484 -14.83 9.15 -5.30
N ILE A 485 -15.50 9.02 -6.45
CA ILE A 485 -15.76 10.15 -7.35
C ILE A 485 -16.55 11.26 -6.63
N ARG A 486 -17.56 10.90 -5.82
CA ARG A 486 -18.32 11.88 -5.03
C ARG A 486 -17.45 12.58 -4.00
N ALA A 487 -16.60 11.83 -3.30
CA ALA A 487 -15.69 12.40 -2.32
C ALA A 487 -14.71 13.41 -2.96
N ILE A 488 -14.06 13.04 -4.07
CA ILE A 488 -13.13 13.95 -4.78
C ILE A 488 -13.87 15.14 -5.41
N SER A 489 -15.10 14.93 -5.90
CA SER A 489 -15.93 16.04 -6.40
C SER A 489 -16.29 17.05 -5.31
N TYR A 490 -16.54 16.58 -4.09
CA TYR A 490 -16.71 17.43 -2.92
C TYR A 490 -15.44 18.24 -2.62
N GLU A 491 -14.27 17.60 -2.64
CA GLU A 491 -12.99 18.27 -2.41
C GLU A 491 -12.74 19.40 -3.44
N TYR A 492 -12.94 19.16 -4.72
CA TYR A 492 -12.82 20.22 -5.75
C TYR A 492 -13.78 21.38 -5.47
N ARG A 493 -15.03 21.07 -5.12
CA ARG A 493 -16.04 22.09 -4.82
C ARG A 493 -15.71 22.90 -3.59
N MET A 494 -15.18 22.25 -2.55
CA MET A 494 -14.74 22.89 -1.33
C MET A 494 -13.56 23.83 -1.60
N LEU A 495 -12.51 23.36 -2.32
CA LEU A 495 -11.36 24.18 -2.67
C LEU A 495 -11.75 25.37 -3.56
N ALA A 496 -12.62 25.17 -4.55
CA ALA A 496 -13.13 26.24 -5.40
C ALA A 496 -13.91 27.28 -4.60
N GLY A 497 -14.80 26.83 -3.72
CA GLY A 497 -15.58 27.71 -2.84
C GLY A 497 -14.71 28.48 -1.87
N TYR A 498 -13.68 27.84 -1.30
CA TYR A 498 -12.74 28.50 -0.41
C TYR A 498 -11.97 29.63 -1.12
N LEU A 499 -11.49 29.41 -2.34
CA LEU A 499 -10.83 30.46 -3.13
C LEU A 499 -11.78 31.63 -3.41
N ARG A 500 -13.04 31.38 -3.74
CA ARG A 500 -14.07 32.42 -3.97
C ARG A 500 -14.44 33.18 -2.71
N GLN A 501 -14.41 32.52 -1.56
CA GLN A 501 -14.63 33.16 -0.25
C GLN A 501 -13.51 34.17 0.09
N HIS A 502 -12.30 33.93 -0.42
CA HIS A 502 -11.12 34.73 -0.16
C HIS A 502 -10.54 35.36 -1.46
N PRO A 503 -11.33 36.16 -2.20
CA PRO A 503 -10.93 36.64 -3.52
C PRO A 503 -9.73 37.58 -3.46
N ASP A 504 -9.59 38.35 -2.38
CA ASP A 504 -8.56 39.38 -2.22
C ASP A 504 -7.39 38.98 -1.33
N ASP A 505 -7.48 37.85 -0.65
CA ASP A 505 -6.46 37.39 0.28
C ASP A 505 -5.15 37.03 -0.43
N ASP A 506 -4.05 37.40 0.20
CA ASP A 506 -2.72 36.99 -0.19
C ASP A 506 -2.47 35.58 0.37
N LEU A 507 -2.81 34.61 -0.44
CA LEU A 507 -2.86 33.19 -0.09
C LEU A 507 -2.12 32.35 -1.13
N VAL A 508 -1.25 31.47 -0.66
CA VAL A 508 -0.68 30.36 -1.42
C VAL A 508 -1.30 29.05 -0.94
N MET A 509 -2.05 28.38 -1.80
CA MET A 509 -2.65 27.08 -1.50
C MET A 509 -1.87 25.99 -2.23
N ILE A 510 -1.40 24.99 -1.48
CA ILE A 510 -0.76 23.79 -1.99
C ILE A 510 -1.72 22.63 -1.73
N ALA A 511 -2.39 22.14 -2.77
CA ALA A 511 -3.25 20.97 -2.69
C ALA A 511 -2.50 19.76 -3.28
N ILE A 512 -2.22 18.77 -2.46
CA ILE A 512 -1.46 17.57 -2.85
C ILE A 512 -2.19 16.32 -2.41
N GLY A 513 -2.24 15.29 -3.28
CA GLY A 513 -2.68 13.97 -2.84
C GLY A 513 -1.68 13.32 -1.89
N ASP A 514 -2.15 12.65 -0.87
CA ASP A 514 -1.31 11.89 0.03
C ASP A 514 -0.90 10.53 -0.56
N HIS A 515 -1.84 9.83 -1.19
CA HIS A 515 -1.61 8.57 -1.91
C HIS A 515 -2.72 8.28 -2.93
N GLN A 516 -2.50 7.28 -3.78
CA GLN A 516 -3.55 6.69 -4.60
C GLN A 516 -4.64 6.09 -3.72
N PRO A 517 -5.91 6.10 -4.15
CA PRO A 517 -6.95 5.36 -3.43
C PRO A 517 -6.64 3.86 -3.41
N PRO A 518 -7.23 3.10 -2.46
CA PRO A 518 -7.10 1.66 -2.42
C PRO A 518 -7.33 0.99 -3.77
N ALA A 519 -6.69 -0.14 -4.00
CA ALA A 519 -6.73 -0.87 -5.27
C ALA A 519 -8.15 -1.26 -5.72
N ALA A 520 -9.13 -1.32 -4.80
CA ALA A 520 -10.55 -1.48 -5.13
C ALA A 520 -11.11 -0.32 -5.99
N VAL A 521 -10.48 0.85 -5.95
CA VAL A 521 -10.79 2.02 -6.80
C VAL A 521 -9.80 2.14 -7.94
N SER A 522 -8.50 2.17 -7.61
CA SER A 522 -7.43 2.45 -8.56
C SER A 522 -7.15 1.31 -9.54
N GLY A 523 -7.42 0.07 -9.16
CA GLY A 523 -7.05 -1.12 -9.95
C GLY A 523 -5.62 -1.59 -9.68
N PRO A 524 -5.18 -2.65 -10.37
CA PRO A 524 -3.84 -3.21 -10.21
C PRO A 524 -2.79 -2.39 -10.99
N GLY A 525 -1.56 -2.35 -10.44
CA GLY A 525 -0.39 -1.85 -11.16
C GLY A 525 -0.37 -0.35 -11.44
N VAL A 526 -1.18 0.44 -10.74
CA VAL A 526 -1.14 1.90 -10.88
C VAL A 526 0.16 2.48 -10.34
N PRO A 527 0.67 3.57 -10.95
CA PRO A 527 1.82 4.28 -10.42
C PRO A 527 1.48 4.89 -9.04
N TRP A 528 2.50 5.09 -8.21
CA TRP A 528 2.33 5.69 -6.89
C TRP A 528 2.24 7.22 -6.94
N SER A 529 2.07 7.76 -8.13
CA SER A 529 2.04 9.20 -8.35
C SER A 529 0.75 9.82 -7.83
N VAL A 530 0.91 11.00 -7.25
CA VAL A 530 -0.17 11.86 -6.78
C VAL A 530 -0.02 13.24 -7.39
N PRO A 531 -1.11 13.95 -7.70
CA PRO A 531 -1.04 15.32 -8.19
C PRO A 531 -0.70 16.28 -7.05
N VAL A 532 0.05 17.32 -7.38
CA VAL A 532 0.25 18.51 -6.55
C VAL A 532 -0.09 19.75 -7.36
N HIS A 533 -0.87 20.66 -6.76
CA HIS A 533 -1.29 21.92 -7.32
C HIS A 533 -0.83 23.04 -6.39
N VAL A 534 -0.17 24.06 -6.94
CA VAL A 534 0.17 25.28 -6.20
C VAL A 534 -0.58 26.44 -6.83
N VAL A 535 -1.45 27.06 -6.03
CA VAL A 535 -2.34 28.16 -6.42
C VAL A 535 -1.92 29.42 -5.68
N GLY A 536 -1.74 30.52 -6.35
CA GLY A 536 -1.39 31.79 -5.70
C GLY A 536 -1.30 32.96 -6.70
N ARG A 537 -1.03 34.15 -6.15
CA ARG A 537 -0.78 35.38 -6.94
C ARG A 537 0.70 35.74 -7.04
N ARG A 538 1.58 34.94 -6.46
CA ARG A 538 3.01 35.19 -6.40
C ARG A 538 3.70 34.69 -7.66
N GLY A 539 3.78 35.53 -8.70
CA GLY A 539 4.40 35.19 -9.98
C GLY A 539 5.80 34.58 -9.84
N LEU A 540 6.64 35.13 -8.93
CA LEU A 540 7.97 34.58 -8.66
C LEU A 540 7.94 33.12 -8.19
N VAL A 541 6.98 32.77 -7.32
CA VAL A 541 6.81 31.38 -6.85
C VAL A 541 6.35 30.48 -8.00
N ILE A 542 5.39 30.95 -8.77
CA ILE A 542 4.85 30.23 -9.95
C ILE A 542 5.96 29.99 -10.98
N ASP A 543 6.72 31.02 -11.36
CA ASP A 543 7.79 30.93 -12.35
C ASP A 543 8.87 29.89 -11.93
N ARG A 544 9.29 29.90 -10.67
CA ARG A 544 10.26 28.95 -10.15
C ARG A 544 9.76 27.51 -10.14
N LEU A 545 8.49 27.32 -9.84
CA LEU A 545 7.89 25.98 -9.91
C LEU A 545 7.81 25.49 -11.35
N LEU A 546 7.52 26.37 -12.32
CA LEU A 546 7.57 26.02 -13.75
C LEU A 546 8.98 25.59 -14.17
N GLU A 547 10.03 26.27 -13.68
CA GLU A 547 11.44 25.89 -13.92
C GLU A 547 11.78 24.51 -13.29
N ARG A 548 11.05 24.08 -12.26
CA ARG A 548 11.21 22.79 -11.58
C ARG A 548 10.32 21.67 -12.14
N GLY A 549 9.70 21.89 -13.30
CA GLY A 549 8.95 20.86 -14.02
C GLY A 549 7.44 20.85 -13.75
N PHE A 550 6.92 21.83 -13.00
CA PHE A 550 5.48 22.05 -12.93
C PHE A 550 4.94 22.56 -14.28
N ARG A 551 3.66 22.40 -14.51
CA ARG A 551 2.95 22.88 -15.69
C ARG A 551 1.81 23.82 -15.29
N SER A 552 1.55 24.84 -16.09
CA SER A 552 0.39 25.74 -15.88
C SER A 552 -0.91 24.98 -15.99
N GLY A 553 -1.87 25.33 -15.13
CA GLY A 553 -3.19 24.71 -15.05
C GLY A 553 -3.26 23.57 -14.04
N LEU A 554 -4.47 22.95 -13.95
CA LEU A 554 -4.78 21.86 -13.01
C LEU A 554 -4.48 20.46 -13.57
N GLU A 555 -3.96 20.35 -14.78
CA GLU A 555 -3.64 19.07 -15.43
C GLU A 555 -2.15 18.76 -15.25
N PRO A 556 -1.76 17.91 -14.26
CA PRO A 556 -0.36 17.54 -14.09
C PRO A 556 0.12 16.67 -15.25
N ALA A 557 1.38 16.80 -15.63
CA ALA A 557 1.95 16.05 -16.74
C ALA A 557 2.97 15.01 -16.30
N ARG A 558 3.09 13.94 -17.06
CA ARG A 558 4.17 12.94 -16.92
C ARG A 558 5.49 13.46 -17.53
N PRO A 559 6.65 13.02 -17.03
CA PRO A 559 6.85 12.17 -15.85
C PRO A 559 6.60 12.91 -14.54
N SER A 560 6.54 12.19 -13.40
CA SER A 560 6.58 12.81 -12.07
C SER A 560 7.91 13.56 -11.88
N ILE A 561 7.87 14.66 -11.12
CA ILE A 561 9.06 15.47 -10.85
C ILE A 561 10.01 14.86 -9.81
N GLY A 562 9.59 13.74 -9.18
CA GLY A 562 10.37 13.00 -8.21
C GLY A 562 9.56 12.46 -7.04
N PRO A 563 10.22 11.93 -6.01
CA PRO A 563 9.55 11.45 -4.81
C PRO A 563 8.98 12.59 -3.98
N MET A 564 7.89 12.33 -3.25
CA MET A 564 7.17 13.35 -2.46
C MET A 564 8.05 14.09 -1.45
N HIS A 565 8.97 13.41 -0.78
CA HIS A 565 9.91 14.07 0.15
C HIS A 565 10.85 15.07 -0.55
N GLY A 566 11.14 14.84 -1.84
CA GLY A 566 11.94 15.76 -2.66
C GLY A 566 11.19 17.03 -3.05
N LEU A 567 9.88 17.10 -2.87
CA LEU A 567 9.10 18.31 -3.11
C LEU A 567 9.38 19.40 -2.09
N THR A 568 9.72 19.06 -0.85
CA THR A 568 9.98 20.03 0.23
C THR A 568 11.10 21.02 -0.11
N PRO A 569 12.30 20.58 -0.51
CA PRO A 569 13.33 21.53 -0.94
C PRO A 569 12.95 22.33 -2.19
N ILE A 570 12.13 21.76 -3.11
CA ILE A 570 11.63 22.48 -4.29
C ILE A 570 10.70 23.62 -3.87
N LEU A 571 9.78 23.37 -2.94
CA LEU A 571 8.88 24.39 -2.40
C LEU A 571 9.65 25.50 -1.68
N LEU A 572 10.60 25.13 -0.80
CA LEU A 572 11.40 26.09 -0.07
C LEU A 572 12.27 26.96 -0.99
N ASP A 573 12.85 26.39 -2.05
CA ASP A 573 13.56 27.13 -3.07
C ASP A 573 12.64 28.12 -3.82
N ALA A 574 11.43 27.67 -4.17
CA ALA A 574 10.44 28.52 -4.83
C ALA A 574 9.97 29.69 -3.93
N PHE A 575 9.89 29.48 -2.63
CA PHE A 575 9.46 30.47 -1.64
C PHE A 575 10.58 31.46 -1.24
N GLY A 576 11.83 31.16 -1.56
CA GLY A 576 12.99 32.00 -1.21
C GLY A 576 13.03 33.35 -1.91
N ALA A 577 14.01 34.19 -1.58
CA ALA A 577 14.33 35.42 -2.31
C ALA A 577 14.83 35.16 -3.73
N LYS A 578 14.74 36.13 -4.63
CA LYS A 578 15.50 36.06 -5.88
C LYS A 578 16.99 35.90 -5.53
N SER A 579 17.60 34.82 -5.99
CA SER A 579 19.07 34.78 -5.96
C SER A 579 19.56 35.95 -6.82
N ASN A 580 20.14 36.96 -6.18
CA ASN A 580 20.90 37.95 -6.90
C ASN A 580 22.03 37.20 -7.58
N GLY A 581 21.88 36.96 -8.89
CA GLY A 581 22.83 36.18 -9.67
C GLY A 581 24.23 36.75 -9.54
N VAL A 582 25.02 36.13 -8.68
CA VAL A 582 26.46 36.20 -8.84
C VAL A 582 26.77 35.33 -10.06
N ARG A 583 26.82 35.98 -11.24
CA ARG A 583 27.47 35.41 -12.42
C ARG A 583 28.94 35.27 -12.04
N SER A 584 29.37 34.05 -11.77
CA SER A 584 30.76 33.64 -11.73
C SER A 584 31.26 33.33 -13.13
#